data_d993ae0b030bfb796f281eeaba4cb062
#
_entry.id   d993ae0b030bfb796f281eeaba4cb062
#
_cell.length_a   1.000
_cell.length_b   1.000
_cell.length_c   1.000
_cell.angle_alpha   90.00
_cell.angle_beta   90.00
_cell.angle_gamma   90.00
#
_symmetry.space_group_name_H-M   'P 1'
#
loop_
_entity.id
_entity.type
_entity.pdbx_description
1 polymer ?
#
loop_
_entity_poly.entity_id
_entity_poly.type
_entity_poly.pdbx_seq_one_letter_code
_entity_poly.pdbx_strand_id
1 'polypeptide(L)'
;MQLTIDTMTYGPDGLAHTPEGKAVFVAGGITGDTVEASFVSDGPSFARAVTERVIEPSPLRADSPCPYSSICGGCPWAGMAYGAQLAAKEENLRSALQRIGKFSGEQIEIMVKPIRRAKNEWGYRNKIELAPSVQNGKIRLGMHGKDPSKIIKVDSCPLFEKKYGKTIKSVAGALGFLANSRDLELERVGIRASRRTGAVEIALWTPTGAFPRGQVARVLQDATKTSSIVRVMTKGEKKARRVAGVEALAGEGSWTEKIGTETMRLSAPSFFQVNTAAAEILIDLVMEALDPEPEEFACDLYCGAGTFTLPLARRCDYVSAVESYGPAVRDLRRNLDIAHLDNVEPIGGDAVREFPEEDADVLVVDPPRAGLAPEAIELIASTSARDVAYVSCDPATLARDLRRFVDEGTFAPVSATPVDLFPQTFHCETVVHLTRVK
;
A
#
# COMPACT_ATOMS: atom_id res chain seq x y z
N MET A 1 -25.95 -0.14 -23.99
CA MET A 1 -26.52 -1.46 -23.60
C MET A 1 -26.90 -1.40 -22.14
N GLN A 2 -28.01 -2.02 -21.74
CA GLN A 2 -28.38 -2.17 -20.33
C GLN A 2 -27.68 -3.40 -19.77
N LEU A 3 -27.03 -3.24 -18.60
CA LEU A 3 -26.28 -4.27 -17.89
C LEU A 3 -26.60 -4.22 -16.40
N THR A 4 -26.68 -5.38 -15.76
CA THR A 4 -26.75 -5.50 -14.30
C THR A 4 -25.35 -5.88 -13.77
N ILE A 5 -24.85 -5.19 -12.76
CA ILE A 5 -23.54 -5.46 -12.18
C ILE A 5 -23.65 -6.60 -11.16
N ASP A 6 -23.02 -7.72 -11.46
CA ASP A 6 -23.10 -8.94 -10.66
C ASP A 6 -22.24 -8.82 -9.40
N THR A 7 -20.99 -8.32 -9.54
CA THR A 7 -20.01 -8.23 -8.45
C THR A 7 -18.95 -7.17 -8.72
N MET A 8 -18.22 -6.77 -7.68
CA MET A 8 -16.99 -5.96 -7.85
C MET A 8 -15.78 -6.84 -8.09
N THR A 9 -14.93 -6.44 -9.02
CA THR A 9 -13.68 -7.15 -9.30
C THR A 9 -12.55 -6.70 -8.35
N TYR A 10 -11.42 -7.44 -8.33
CA TYR A 10 -10.17 -6.91 -7.79
C TYR A 10 -9.62 -5.84 -8.74
N GLY A 11 -10.30 -4.70 -8.74
CA GLY A 11 -10.08 -3.56 -9.63
C GLY A 11 -11.12 -2.46 -9.38
N PRO A 12 -11.05 -1.38 -10.19
CA PRO A 12 -11.98 -0.27 -10.05
C PRO A 12 -13.39 -0.57 -10.61
N ASP A 13 -13.51 -1.63 -11.43
CA ASP A 13 -14.69 -1.88 -12.26
C ASP A 13 -15.60 -2.97 -11.65
N GLY A 14 -16.90 -2.82 -11.84
CA GLY A 14 -17.86 -3.90 -11.64
C GLY A 14 -17.81 -4.91 -12.78
N LEU A 15 -18.21 -6.16 -12.52
CA LEU A 15 -18.38 -7.22 -13.51
C LEU A 15 -19.86 -7.41 -13.81
N ALA A 16 -20.18 -7.44 -15.08
CA ALA A 16 -21.49 -7.80 -15.63
C ALA A 16 -21.31 -8.85 -16.73
N HIS A 17 -22.41 -9.43 -17.19
CA HIS A 17 -22.42 -10.33 -18.35
C HIS A 17 -23.42 -9.86 -19.40
N THR A 18 -23.09 -10.04 -20.69
CA THR A 18 -24.07 -9.88 -21.76
C THR A 18 -25.12 -11.02 -21.72
N PRO A 19 -26.25 -10.91 -22.40
CA PRO A 19 -27.21 -12.01 -22.50
C PRO A 19 -26.61 -13.31 -23.03
N GLU A 20 -25.54 -13.24 -23.83
CA GLU A 20 -24.81 -14.38 -24.37
C GLU A 20 -23.74 -14.91 -23.42
N GLY A 21 -23.63 -14.35 -22.21
CA GLY A 21 -22.69 -14.79 -21.15
C GLY A 21 -21.26 -14.22 -21.24
N LYS A 22 -21.02 -13.23 -22.12
CA LYS A 22 -19.70 -12.58 -22.21
C LYS A 22 -19.47 -11.63 -21.06
N ALA A 23 -18.32 -11.75 -20.40
CA ALA A 23 -17.90 -10.87 -19.31
C ALA A 23 -17.68 -9.42 -19.77
N VAL A 24 -18.21 -8.45 -19.02
CA VAL A 24 -18.08 -7.01 -19.27
C VAL A 24 -17.60 -6.32 -18.00
N PHE A 25 -16.44 -5.70 -18.05
CA PHE A 25 -15.92 -4.85 -16.97
C PHE A 25 -16.50 -3.44 -17.14
N VAL A 26 -17.28 -2.99 -16.16
CA VAL A 26 -18.06 -1.76 -16.24
C VAL A 26 -17.54 -0.72 -15.24
N ALA A 27 -16.89 0.31 -15.75
CA ALA A 27 -16.43 1.42 -14.92
C ALA A 27 -17.60 2.27 -14.40
N GLY A 28 -17.63 2.57 -13.10
CA GLY A 28 -18.64 3.41 -12.45
C GLY A 28 -19.93 2.69 -12.02
N GLY A 29 -20.06 1.38 -12.32
CA GLY A 29 -21.08 0.51 -11.75
C GLY A 29 -20.61 -0.15 -10.47
N ILE A 30 -21.54 -0.40 -9.55
CA ILE A 30 -21.30 -1.21 -8.35
C ILE A 30 -22.27 -2.40 -8.31
N THR A 31 -21.91 -3.43 -7.55
CA THR A 31 -22.75 -4.63 -7.40
C THR A 31 -24.21 -4.28 -7.15
N GLY A 32 -25.10 -4.86 -7.95
CA GLY A 32 -26.54 -4.68 -7.88
C GLY A 32 -27.10 -3.47 -8.62
N ASP A 33 -26.25 -2.63 -9.25
CA ASP A 33 -26.74 -1.59 -10.15
C ASP A 33 -27.27 -2.18 -11.46
N THR A 34 -28.36 -1.62 -11.97
CA THR A 34 -28.72 -1.71 -13.39
C THR A 34 -28.28 -0.41 -14.08
N VAL A 35 -27.40 -0.53 -15.07
CA VAL A 35 -26.79 0.63 -15.73
C VAL A 35 -27.03 0.61 -17.24
N GLU A 36 -27.11 1.81 -17.83
CA GLU A 36 -26.89 2.00 -19.25
C GLU A 36 -25.41 2.24 -19.47
N ALA A 37 -24.75 1.39 -20.27
CA ALA A 37 -23.31 1.41 -20.45
C ALA A 37 -22.92 1.45 -21.93
N SER A 38 -21.86 2.21 -22.23
CA SER A 38 -21.24 2.30 -23.55
C SER A 38 -19.95 1.49 -23.58
N PHE A 39 -19.80 0.65 -24.61
CA PHE A 39 -18.58 -0.14 -24.79
C PHE A 39 -17.40 0.75 -25.17
N VAL A 40 -16.28 0.58 -24.48
CA VAL A 40 -14.98 1.23 -24.76
C VAL A 40 -14.10 0.29 -25.57
N SER A 41 -14.19 -1.01 -25.30
CA SER A 41 -13.51 -2.05 -26.06
C SER A 41 -14.31 -3.34 -26.02
N ASP A 42 -14.24 -4.09 -27.12
CA ASP A 42 -14.94 -5.38 -27.27
C ASP A 42 -13.97 -6.43 -27.84
N GLY A 43 -13.39 -7.24 -26.97
CA GLY A 43 -12.46 -8.31 -27.30
C GLY A 43 -13.16 -9.67 -27.39
N PRO A 44 -12.47 -10.74 -27.84
CA PRO A 44 -13.06 -12.07 -27.97
C PRO A 44 -13.55 -12.67 -26.63
N SER A 45 -12.80 -12.48 -25.54
CA SER A 45 -13.06 -13.12 -24.25
C SER A 45 -13.83 -12.22 -23.28
N PHE A 46 -13.65 -10.91 -23.36
CA PHE A 46 -14.30 -9.93 -22.50
C PHE A 46 -14.43 -8.57 -23.19
N ALA A 47 -15.31 -7.73 -22.65
CA ALA A 47 -15.47 -6.35 -23.07
C ALA A 47 -15.21 -5.38 -21.88
N ARG A 48 -14.98 -4.11 -22.20
CA ARG A 48 -14.96 -3.00 -21.23
C ARG A 48 -16.01 -1.98 -21.61
N ALA A 49 -16.71 -1.46 -20.61
CA ALA A 49 -17.73 -0.46 -20.77
C ALA A 49 -17.62 0.63 -19.69
N VAL A 50 -18.26 1.74 -19.93
CA VAL A 50 -18.38 2.86 -18.98
C VAL A 50 -19.87 3.11 -18.72
N THR A 51 -20.26 3.28 -17.49
CA THR A 51 -21.60 3.67 -17.08
C THR A 51 -21.91 5.08 -17.58
N GLU A 52 -22.89 5.22 -18.48
CA GLU A 52 -23.44 6.50 -18.90
C GLU A 52 -24.47 7.01 -17.89
N ARG A 53 -25.32 6.09 -17.42
CA ARG A 53 -26.38 6.38 -16.47
C ARG A 53 -26.71 5.15 -15.63
N VAL A 54 -26.95 5.35 -14.34
CA VAL A 54 -27.54 4.35 -13.46
C VAL A 54 -29.06 4.40 -13.66
N ILE A 55 -29.65 3.29 -14.11
CA ILE A 55 -31.09 3.15 -14.34
C ILE A 55 -31.79 2.82 -13.02
N GLU A 56 -31.29 1.76 -12.36
CA GLU A 56 -31.75 1.32 -11.05
C GLU A 56 -30.54 1.28 -10.11
N PRO A 57 -30.46 2.18 -9.11
CA PRO A 57 -29.35 2.19 -8.20
C PRO A 57 -29.42 1.05 -7.20
N SER A 58 -28.30 0.41 -6.97
CA SER A 58 -28.12 -0.60 -5.92
C SER A 58 -28.35 0.01 -4.52
N PRO A 59 -28.96 -0.72 -3.58
CA PRO A 59 -29.04 -0.32 -2.18
C PRO A 59 -27.65 -0.29 -1.50
N LEU A 60 -26.59 -0.81 -2.15
CA LEU A 60 -25.21 -0.77 -1.69
C LEU A 60 -24.51 0.54 -2.04
N ARG A 61 -25.15 1.47 -2.76
CA ARG A 61 -24.62 2.80 -3.01
C ARG A 61 -24.60 3.63 -1.73
N ALA A 62 -23.60 4.51 -1.62
CA ALA A 62 -23.48 5.47 -0.56
C ALA A 62 -22.95 6.80 -1.10
N ASP A 63 -23.31 7.90 -0.42
CA ASP A 63 -22.78 9.22 -0.75
C ASP A 63 -21.33 9.34 -0.30
N SER A 64 -20.49 9.82 -1.20
CA SER A 64 -19.09 10.12 -0.89
C SER A 64 -18.95 11.52 -0.29
N PRO A 65 -18.27 11.69 0.86
CA PRO A 65 -17.97 13.02 1.40
C PRO A 65 -16.88 13.74 0.60
N CYS A 66 -16.29 13.10 -0.40
CA CYS A 66 -15.21 13.65 -1.21
C CYS A 66 -15.79 14.48 -2.38
N PRO A 67 -15.53 15.81 -2.43
CA PRO A 67 -16.01 16.64 -3.53
C PRO A 67 -15.35 16.33 -4.88
N TYR A 68 -14.31 15.51 -4.88
CA TYR A 68 -13.57 15.11 -6.07
C TYR A 68 -13.85 13.68 -6.53
N SER A 69 -14.77 12.96 -5.89
CA SER A 69 -15.03 11.53 -6.16
C SER A 69 -15.45 11.25 -7.61
N SER A 70 -16.06 12.23 -8.29
CA SER A 70 -16.43 12.12 -9.71
C SER A 70 -15.26 12.23 -10.68
N ILE A 71 -14.15 12.87 -10.29
CA ILE A 71 -13.01 13.18 -11.19
C ILE A 71 -11.66 12.63 -10.72
N CYS A 72 -11.49 12.37 -9.41
CA CYS A 72 -10.25 11.84 -8.82
C CYS A 72 -10.19 10.31 -8.99
N GLY A 73 -8.99 9.79 -9.36
CA GLY A 73 -8.74 8.36 -9.51
C GLY A 73 -8.41 7.62 -8.22
N GLY A 74 -8.27 8.34 -7.08
CA GLY A 74 -7.73 7.73 -5.85
C GLY A 74 -8.68 6.82 -5.07
N CYS A 75 -10.00 6.94 -5.30
CA CYS A 75 -11.03 6.24 -4.52
C CYS A 75 -12.12 5.66 -5.43
N PRO A 76 -11.85 4.61 -6.20
CA PRO A 76 -12.81 4.06 -7.16
C PRO A 76 -14.08 3.50 -6.51
N TRP A 77 -14.03 3.11 -5.25
CA TRP A 77 -15.16 2.53 -4.51
C TRP A 77 -15.83 3.51 -3.53
N ALA A 78 -15.50 4.81 -3.59
CA ALA A 78 -16.05 5.83 -2.68
C ALA A 78 -17.59 6.02 -2.75
N GLY A 79 -18.22 5.52 -3.81
CA GLY A 79 -19.70 5.53 -3.97
C GLY A 79 -20.39 4.26 -3.48
N MET A 80 -19.68 3.38 -2.76
CA MET A 80 -20.18 2.10 -2.25
C MET A 80 -20.17 2.09 -0.73
N ALA A 81 -21.22 1.59 -0.11
CA ALA A 81 -21.33 1.44 1.34
C ALA A 81 -20.17 0.60 1.89
N TYR A 82 -19.63 0.99 3.03
CA TYR A 82 -18.40 0.38 3.54
C TYR A 82 -18.54 -1.12 3.81
N GLY A 83 -19.67 -1.56 4.34
CA GLY A 83 -19.93 -2.99 4.51
C GLY A 83 -19.88 -3.78 3.20
N ALA A 84 -20.37 -3.19 2.10
CA ALA A 84 -20.32 -3.80 0.78
C ALA A 84 -18.88 -3.82 0.21
N GLN A 85 -18.05 -2.80 0.51
CA GLN A 85 -16.62 -2.82 0.15
C GLN A 85 -15.90 -3.98 0.84
N LEU A 86 -16.17 -4.21 2.13
CA LEU A 86 -15.58 -5.31 2.90
C LEU A 86 -15.99 -6.67 2.32
N ALA A 87 -17.28 -6.88 2.04
CA ALA A 87 -17.78 -8.12 1.44
C ALA A 87 -17.14 -8.38 0.06
N ALA A 88 -17.02 -7.34 -0.79
CA ALA A 88 -16.39 -7.48 -2.09
C ALA A 88 -14.89 -7.83 -2.00
N LYS A 89 -14.16 -7.29 -1.01
CA LYS A 89 -12.75 -7.62 -0.78
C LYS A 89 -12.57 -9.06 -0.34
N GLU A 90 -13.39 -9.53 0.58
CA GLU A 90 -13.39 -10.92 1.05
C GLU A 90 -13.73 -11.87 -0.10
N GLU A 91 -14.75 -11.57 -0.91
CA GLU A 91 -15.13 -12.36 -2.07
C GLU A 91 -14.01 -12.41 -3.14
N ASN A 92 -13.31 -11.31 -3.38
CA ASN A 92 -12.17 -11.27 -4.29
C ASN A 92 -11.03 -12.20 -3.82
N LEU A 93 -10.75 -12.27 -2.52
CA LEU A 93 -9.77 -13.20 -1.96
C LEU A 93 -10.25 -14.66 -2.16
N ARG A 94 -11.49 -14.99 -1.78
CA ARG A 94 -12.08 -16.32 -1.96
C ARG A 94 -12.03 -16.78 -3.41
N SER A 95 -12.42 -15.90 -4.31
CA SER A 95 -12.39 -16.16 -5.75
C SER A 95 -10.97 -16.40 -6.30
N ALA A 96 -9.97 -15.65 -5.81
CA ALA A 96 -8.58 -15.87 -6.20
C ALA A 96 -8.05 -17.23 -5.69
N LEU A 97 -8.31 -17.56 -4.43
CA LEU A 97 -7.94 -18.85 -3.82
C LEU A 97 -8.56 -20.03 -4.59
N GLN A 98 -9.83 -19.91 -5.00
CA GLN A 98 -10.49 -20.96 -5.76
C GLN A 98 -9.95 -21.09 -7.18
N ARG A 99 -9.90 -19.97 -7.93
CA ARG A 99 -9.59 -20.01 -9.37
C ARG A 99 -8.11 -20.17 -9.65
N ILE A 100 -7.24 -19.52 -8.87
CA ILE A 100 -5.79 -19.51 -9.06
C ILE A 100 -5.13 -20.52 -8.12
N GLY A 101 -5.44 -20.45 -6.83
CA GLY A 101 -4.89 -21.35 -5.81
C GLY A 101 -5.40 -22.78 -5.88
N LYS A 102 -6.51 -23.02 -6.62
CA LYS A 102 -7.15 -24.35 -6.77
C LYS A 102 -7.57 -24.99 -5.45
N PHE A 103 -7.81 -24.17 -4.43
CA PHE A 103 -8.38 -24.65 -3.16
C PHE A 103 -9.86 -25.00 -3.33
N SER A 104 -10.34 -26.05 -2.65
CA SER A 104 -11.75 -26.40 -2.64
C SER A 104 -12.58 -25.38 -1.86
N GLY A 105 -13.89 -25.33 -2.11
CA GLY A 105 -14.80 -24.47 -1.32
C GLY A 105 -14.71 -24.76 0.19
N GLU A 106 -14.62 -26.04 0.60
CA GLU A 106 -14.48 -26.43 1.99
C GLU A 106 -13.17 -25.91 2.61
N GLN A 107 -12.04 -26.04 1.89
CA GLN A 107 -10.76 -25.50 2.33
C GLN A 107 -10.81 -23.98 2.51
N ILE A 108 -11.46 -23.27 1.58
CA ILE A 108 -11.62 -21.82 1.62
C ILE A 108 -12.48 -21.40 2.82
N GLU A 109 -13.60 -22.10 3.09
CA GLU A 109 -14.46 -21.79 4.25
C GLU A 109 -13.75 -21.97 5.59
N ILE A 110 -12.88 -22.96 5.71
CA ILE A 110 -12.07 -23.19 6.93
C ILE A 110 -10.97 -22.12 7.07
N MET A 111 -10.29 -21.84 5.97
CA MET A 111 -9.08 -21.02 5.95
C MET A 111 -9.39 -19.51 6.03
N VAL A 112 -10.34 -19.01 5.23
CA VAL A 112 -10.59 -17.58 5.13
C VAL A 112 -11.36 -17.09 6.35
N LYS A 113 -10.71 -16.21 7.11
CA LYS A 113 -11.34 -15.57 8.29
C LYS A 113 -12.09 -14.31 7.86
N PRO A 114 -13.05 -13.82 8.69
CA PRO A 114 -13.72 -12.56 8.42
C PRO A 114 -12.73 -11.40 8.26
N ILE A 115 -13.00 -10.53 7.30
CA ILE A 115 -12.14 -9.37 7.03
C ILE A 115 -12.02 -8.45 8.26
N ARG A 116 -10.80 -8.07 8.60
CA ARG A 116 -10.52 -7.05 9.61
C ARG A 116 -10.76 -5.67 9.01
N ARG A 117 -11.77 -5.00 9.52
CA ARG A 117 -12.14 -3.66 9.06
C ARG A 117 -11.15 -2.60 9.53
N ALA A 118 -10.96 -1.54 8.75
CA ALA A 118 -10.21 -0.37 9.19
C ALA A 118 -10.93 0.33 10.35
N LYS A 119 -10.16 0.91 11.25
CA LYS A 119 -10.69 1.73 12.37
C LYS A 119 -11.48 2.94 11.86
N ASN A 120 -11.02 3.54 10.77
CA ASN A 120 -11.63 4.70 10.14
C ASN A 120 -11.76 4.47 8.63
N GLU A 121 -12.93 4.75 8.06
CA GLU A 121 -13.19 4.68 6.62
C GLU A 121 -12.60 5.87 5.87
N TRP A 122 -12.41 6.98 6.57
CA TRP A 122 -11.88 8.26 6.09
C TRP A 122 -10.88 8.84 7.10
N GLY A 123 -9.96 9.69 6.64
CA GLY A 123 -8.98 10.35 7.50
C GLY A 123 -7.93 9.39 8.07
N TYR A 124 -7.71 8.26 7.41
CA TYR A 124 -6.77 7.24 7.86
C TYR A 124 -5.36 7.38 7.27
N ARG A 125 -5.24 8.06 6.10
CA ARG A 125 -3.95 8.15 5.40
C ARG A 125 -3.01 9.11 6.09
N ASN A 126 -1.83 8.62 6.36
CA ASN A 126 -0.70 9.41 6.86
C ASN A 126 0.13 10.03 5.72
N LYS A 127 -0.09 9.63 4.45
CA LYS A 127 0.67 10.08 3.28
C LYS A 127 -0.23 10.36 2.08
N ILE A 128 0.08 11.46 1.38
CA ILE A 128 -0.45 11.76 0.05
C ILE A 128 0.68 12.23 -0.86
N GLU A 129 0.46 12.11 -2.18
CA GLU A 129 1.39 12.55 -3.20
C GLU A 129 0.70 13.45 -4.22
N LEU A 130 1.38 14.54 -4.59
CA LEU A 130 0.93 15.48 -5.60
C LEU A 130 1.87 15.39 -6.81
N ALA A 131 1.27 15.43 -7.99
CA ALA A 131 1.99 15.47 -9.26
C ALA A 131 1.95 16.88 -9.86
N PRO A 132 3.03 17.36 -10.49
CA PRO A 132 3.04 18.62 -11.22
C PRO A 132 2.34 18.46 -12.58
N SER A 133 1.67 19.52 -13.02
CA SER A 133 1.11 19.67 -14.36
C SER A 133 1.25 21.11 -14.83
N VAL A 134 1.37 21.31 -16.15
CA VAL A 134 1.36 22.65 -16.75
C VAL A 134 -0.05 22.94 -17.26
N GLN A 135 -0.67 24.00 -16.73
CA GLN A 135 -2.00 24.46 -17.13
C GLN A 135 -1.94 25.97 -17.43
N ASN A 136 -2.27 26.35 -18.66
CA ASN A 136 -2.19 27.74 -19.14
C ASN A 136 -0.80 28.37 -18.88
N GLY A 137 0.27 27.62 -19.17
CA GLY A 137 1.65 28.09 -18.97
C GLY A 137 2.10 28.18 -17.50
N LYS A 138 1.27 27.74 -16.53
CA LYS A 138 1.59 27.76 -15.11
C LYS A 138 1.68 26.36 -14.54
N ILE A 139 2.66 26.11 -13.68
CA ILE A 139 2.79 24.87 -12.94
C ILE A 139 1.72 24.83 -11.83
N ARG A 140 0.99 23.73 -11.82
CA ARG A 140 -0.01 23.37 -10.81
C ARG A 140 0.34 22.02 -10.22
N LEU A 141 0.06 21.85 -8.94
CA LEU A 141 0.17 20.57 -8.23
C LEU A 141 -1.23 20.01 -7.96
N GLY A 142 -1.39 18.73 -8.16
CA GLY A 142 -2.66 18.05 -7.95
C GLY A 142 -2.50 16.54 -7.88
N MET A 143 -3.62 15.82 -7.93
CA MET A 143 -3.66 14.36 -7.94
C MET A 143 -4.06 13.84 -9.32
N HIS A 144 -3.72 12.58 -9.61
CA HIS A 144 -4.17 11.93 -10.84
C HIS A 144 -5.69 11.79 -10.84
N GLY A 145 -6.30 12.13 -11.97
CA GLY A 145 -7.72 11.94 -12.22
C GLY A 145 -8.08 10.48 -12.49
N LYS A 146 -9.38 10.20 -12.72
CA LYS A 146 -9.86 8.91 -13.25
C LYS A 146 -9.19 8.59 -14.59
N ASP A 147 -8.96 9.60 -15.41
CA ASP A 147 -8.02 9.56 -16.54
C ASP A 147 -6.61 9.85 -15.97
N PRO A 148 -5.72 8.83 -15.93
CA PRO A 148 -4.40 8.97 -15.30
C PRO A 148 -3.50 10.00 -15.98
N SER A 149 -3.81 10.39 -17.24
CA SER A 149 -3.07 11.43 -17.98
C SER A 149 -3.37 12.83 -17.46
N LYS A 150 -4.48 13.01 -16.74
CA LYS A 150 -4.94 14.29 -16.22
C LYS A 150 -4.60 14.46 -14.75
N ILE A 151 -4.01 15.61 -14.41
CA ILE A 151 -3.80 16.05 -13.04
C ILE A 151 -4.93 17.03 -12.67
N ILE A 152 -5.66 16.70 -11.62
CA ILE A 152 -6.74 17.51 -11.10
C ILE A 152 -6.26 18.31 -9.88
N LYS A 153 -6.68 19.56 -9.80
CA LYS A 153 -6.42 20.38 -8.61
C LYS A 153 -7.26 19.86 -7.45
N VAL A 154 -6.61 19.60 -6.31
CA VAL A 154 -7.27 19.25 -5.06
C VAL A 154 -6.80 20.20 -3.95
N ASP A 155 -7.73 20.72 -3.17
CA ASP A 155 -7.43 21.59 -2.03
C ASP A 155 -7.41 20.80 -0.71
N SER A 156 -8.04 19.61 -0.70
CA SER A 156 -8.09 18.69 0.44
C SER A 156 -8.36 17.27 -0.04
N CYS A 157 -8.01 16.29 0.78
CA CYS A 157 -8.34 14.88 0.55
C CYS A 157 -8.98 14.31 1.82
N PRO A 158 -10.24 13.82 1.78
CA PRO A 158 -10.89 13.23 2.94
C PRO A 158 -10.22 11.97 3.49
N LEU A 159 -9.39 11.27 2.68
CA LEU A 159 -8.59 10.14 3.16
C LEU A 159 -7.41 10.58 4.02
N PHE A 160 -6.88 11.79 3.79
CA PHE A 160 -5.74 12.30 4.54
C PHE A 160 -6.15 12.72 5.94
N GLU A 161 -5.27 12.58 6.90
CA GLU A 161 -5.49 12.98 8.30
C GLU A 161 -6.16 14.35 8.39
N LYS A 162 -7.38 14.39 8.95
CA LYS A 162 -8.24 15.59 8.97
C LYS A 162 -7.56 16.82 9.56
N LYS A 163 -6.75 16.62 10.60
CA LYS A 163 -5.98 17.69 11.27
C LYS A 163 -5.08 18.45 10.30
N TYR A 164 -4.56 17.74 9.27
CA TYR A 164 -3.60 18.28 8.31
C TYR A 164 -4.19 18.56 6.92
N GLY A 165 -5.51 18.49 6.77
CA GLY A 165 -6.18 18.66 5.48
C GLY A 165 -5.86 19.97 4.74
N LYS A 166 -5.60 21.06 5.46
CA LYS A 166 -5.21 22.36 4.87
C LYS A 166 -3.77 22.35 4.32
N THR A 167 -2.91 21.45 4.76
CA THR A 167 -1.51 21.36 4.33
C THR A 167 -1.39 21.13 2.83
N ILE A 168 -2.30 20.35 2.24
CA ILE A 168 -2.33 20.08 0.79
C ILE A 168 -2.40 21.39 0.00
N LYS A 169 -3.39 22.22 0.30
CA LYS A 169 -3.61 23.52 -0.37
C LYS A 169 -2.43 24.46 -0.16
N SER A 170 -1.91 24.53 1.07
CA SER A 170 -0.79 25.39 1.42
C SER A 170 0.48 24.99 0.65
N VAL A 171 0.84 23.71 0.64
CA VAL A 171 2.00 23.18 -0.09
C VAL A 171 1.85 23.39 -1.59
N ALA A 172 0.68 23.05 -2.16
CA ALA A 172 0.43 23.21 -3.59
C ALA A 172 0.49 24.69 -4.01
N GLY A 173 -0.03 25.60 -3.18
CA GLY A 173 0.03 27.03 -3.42
C GLY A 173 1.45 27.59 -3.35
N ALA A 174 2.20 27.27 -2.30
CA ALA A 174 3.58 27.71 -2.09
C ALA A 174 4.52 27.24 -3.21
N LEU A 175 4.47 25.93 -3.53
CA LEU A 175 5.30 25.35 -4.58
C LEU A 175 4.87 25.82 -5.97
N GLY A 176 3.58 25.99 -6.22
CA GLY A 176 3.08 26.56 -7.47
C GLY A 176 3.54 28.00 -7.70
N PHE A 177 3.60 28.81 -6.64
CA PHE A 177 4.16 30.15 -6.70
C PHE A 177 5.66 30.13 -7.05
N LEU A 178 6.44 29.32 -6.33
CA LEU A 178 7.87 29.17 -6.56
C LEU A 178 8.19 28.63 -7.96
N ALA A 179 7.51 27.59 -8.38
CA ALA A 179 7.75 26.93 -9.67
C ALA A 179 7.37 27.81 -10.88
N ASN A 180 6.50 28.80 -10.69
CA ASN A 180 6.20 29.79 -11.73
C ASN A 180 7.21 30.96 -11.80
N SER A 181 8.03 31.15 -10.76
CA SER A 181 9.08 32.16 -10.73
C SER A 181 10.48 31.58 -11.03
N ARG A 182 10.65 30.27 -10.82
CA ARG A 182 11.88 29.52 -11.06
C ARG A 182 11.55 28.10 -11.45
N ASP A 183 12.30 27.50 -12.33
CA ASP A 183 12.18 26.08 -12.62
C ASP A 183 12.72 25.28 -11.44
N LEU A 184 11.83 24.55 -10.76
CA LEU A 184 12.17 23.65 -9.66
C LEU A 184 12.32 22.21 -10.14
N GLU A 185 12.02 21.91 -11.41
CA GLU A 185 12.02 20.58 -11.99
C GLU A 185 11.31 19.53 -11.10
N LEU A 186 10.18 19.94 -10.50
CA LEU A 186 9.42 19.06 -9.61
C LEU A 186 8.86 17.87 -10.38
N GLU A 187 9.13 16.67 -9.88
CA GLU A 187 8.60 15.41 -10.41
C GLU A 187 7.42 14.91 -9.60
N ARG A 188 7.49 15.11 -8.28
CA ARG A 188 6.50 14.66 -7.30
C ARG A 188 6.69 15.41 -6.00
N VAL A 189 5.61 15.58 -5.26
CA VAL A 189 5.62 16.13 -3.91
C VAL A 189 4.89 15.19 -2.98
N GLY A 190 5.57 14.65 -1.97
CA GLY A 190 4.99 13.85 -0.91
C GLY A 190 4.71 14.69 0.32
N ILE A 191 3.59 14.44 0.96
CA ILE A 191 3.24 15.02 2.27
C ILE A 191 2.93 13.86 3.19
N ARG A 192 3.71 13.71 4.27
CA ARG A 192 3.44 12.78 5.36
C ARG A 192 3.01 13.54 6.60
N ALA A 193 2.05 13.00 7.33
CA ALA A 193 1.60 13.59 8.59
C ALA A 193 1.25 12.50 9.60
N SER A 194 1.82 12.58 10.79
CA SER A 194 1.50 11.69 11.90
C SER A 194 0.53 12.37 12.86
N ARG A 195 -0.60 11.73 13.10
CA ARG A 195 -1.52 12.16 14.15
C ARG A 195 -0.96 11.90 15.55
N ARG A 196 -0.12 10.87 15.68
CA ARG A 196 0.40 10.36 16.95
C ARG A 196 1.57 11.17 17.48
N THR A 197 2.50 11.54 16.58
CA THR A 197 3.71 12.31 16.94
C THR A 197 3.55 13.81 16.65
N GLY A 198 2.60 14.18 15.80
CA GLY A 198 2.46 15.56 15.31
C GLY A 198 3.45 15.91 14.18
N ALA A 199 4.32 14.98 13.78
CA ALA A 199 5.31 15.20 12.72
C ALA A 199 4.65 15.37 11.36
N VAL A 200 5.11 16.38 10.60
CA VAL A 200 4.73 16.62 9.20
C VAL A 200 5.99 16.74 8.37
N GLU A 201 6.09 15.94 7.33
CA GLU A 201 7.18 15.99 6.36
C GLU A 201 6.65 16.40 4.98
N ILE A 202 7.39 17.30 4.31
CA ILE A 202 7.20 17.62 2.91
C ILE A 202 8.43 17.15 2.14
N ALA A 203 8.25 16.25 1.19
CA ALA A 203 9.31 15.69 0.38
C ALA A 203 9.14 16.12 -1.09
N LEU A 204 10.21 16.65 -1.67
CA LEU A 204 10.26 17.16 -3.04
C LEU A 204 11.15 16.26 -3.88
N TRP A 205 10.58 15.54 -4.84
CA TRP A 205 11.35 14.76 -5.82
C TRP A 205 11.74 15.65 -6.99
N THR A 206 13.05 15.75 -7.25
CA THR A 206 13.62 16.55 -8.33
C THR A 206 14.84 15.84 -8.92
N PRO A 207 15.23 16.10 -10.16
CA PRO A 207 16.54 15.68 -10.65
C PRO A 207 17.69 16.20 -9.79
N THR A 208 18.86 15.59 -9.92
CA THR A 208 20.11 16.14 -9.38
C THR A 208 20.44 17.47 -10.07
N GLY A 209 21.08 18.42 -9.36
CA GLY A 209 21.46 19.71 -9.92
C GLY A 209 21.26 20.88 -8.97
N ALA A 210 21.41 22.10 -9.48
CA ALA A 210 21.19 23.32 -8.72
C ALA A 210 19.74 23.41 -8.23
N PHE A 211 19.56 23.85 -6.99
CA PHE A 211 18.22 23.95 -6.39
C PHE A 211 18.19 25.12 -5.39
N PRO A 212 17.13 25.93 -5.34
CA PRO A 212 17.06 27.11 -4.48
C PRO A 212 16.68 26.75 -3.04
N ARG A 213 17.55 25.97 -2.35
CA ARG A 213 17.32 25.34 -1.03
C ARG A 213 16.70 26.28 0.00
N GLY A 214 17.39 27.38 0.29
CA GLY A 214 16.98 28.32 1.34
C GLY A 214 15.66 29.03 1.03
N GLN A 215 15.37 29.32 -0.24
CA GLN A 215 14.11 29.93 -0.63
C GLN A 215 12.95 28.95 -0.52
N VAL A 216 13.13 27.71 -0.99
CA VAL A 216 12.11 26.64 -0.90
C VAL A 216 11.82 26.30 0.57
N ALA A 217 12.86 26.13 1.39
CA ALA A 217 12.71 25.88 2.81
C ALA A 217 11.89 26.97 3.51
N ARG A 218 12.27 28.25 3.29
CA ARG A 218 11.58 29.40 3.90
C ARG A 218 10.11 29.46 3.49
N VAL A 219 9.82 29.41 2.19
CA VAL A 219 8.44 29.54 1.68
C VAL A 219 7.55 28.40 2.18
N LEU A 220 8.07 27.18 2.26
CA LEU A 220 7.31 26.06 2.81
C LEU A 220 7.13 26.15 4.32
N GLN A 221 8.13 26.60 5.09
CA GLN A 221 8.01 26.83 6.53
C GLN A 221 6.98 27.91 6.84
N ASP A 222 6.97 29.00 6.06
CA ASP A 222 6.00 30.10 6.21
C ASP A 222 4.56 29.66 5.86
N ALA A 223 4.42 28.76 4.87
CA ALA A 223 3.11 28.28 4.42
C ALA A 223 2.52 27.15 5.29
N THR A 224 3.38 26.41 6.01
CA THR A 224 2.97 25.17 6.70
C THR A 224 3.72 25.00 8.04
N LYS A 225 3.06 24.33 8.99
CA LYS A 225 3.72 23.88 10.22
C LYS A 225 4.34 22.49 9.95
N THR A 226 5.59 22.45 9.51
CA THR A 226 6.29 21.22 9.18
C THR A 226 7.45 20.96 10.14
N SER A 227 7.68 19.68 10.48
CA SER A 227 8.84 19.22 11.23
C SER A 227 10.03 18.91 10.32
N SER A 228 9.78 18.61 9.03
CA SER A 228 10.82 18.24 8.08
C SER A 228 10.45 18.66 6.65
N ILE A 229 11.43 19.22 5.94
CA ILE A 229 11.35 19.47 4.50
C ILE A 229 12.59 18.83 3.88
N VAL A 230 12.37 17.91 2.93
CA VAL A 230 13.45 17.17 2.30
C VAL A 230 13.38 17.27 0.78
N ARG A 231 14.53 17.25 0.13
CA ARG A 231 14.68 17.05 -1.29
C ARG A 231 15.17 15.64 -1.55
N VAL A 232 14.41 14.87 -2.33
CA VAL A 232 14.82 13.56 -2.81
C VAL A 232 15.33 13.75 -4.24
N MET A 233 16.63 13.60 -4.42
CA MET A 233 17.27 13.74 -5.71
C MET A 233 17.15 12.44 -6.49
N THR A 234 16.75 12.53 -7.76
CA THR A 234 16.59 11.40 -8.67
C THR A 234 17.57 11.47 -9.82
N LYS A 235 17.96 10.31 -10.36
CA LYS A 235 18.77 10.18 -11.58
C LYS A 235 18.23 9.05 -12.46
N GLY A 236 18.53 9.12 -13.75
CA GLY A 236 18.09 8.16 -14.76
C GLY A 236 16.84 8.59 -15.52
N GLU A 237 16.46 7.81 -16.51
CA GLU A 237 15.29 8.06 -17.34
C GLU A 237 13.98 7.89 -16.55
N LYS A 238 12.89 8.54 -17.00
CA LYS A 238 11.60 8.59 -16.30
C LYS A 238 11.06 7.22 -15.86
N LYS A 239 11.31 6.16 -16.66
CA LYS A 239 10.86 4.77 -16.37
C LYS A 239 11.80 3.98 -15.46
N ALA A 240 13.05 4.45 -15.28
CA ALA A 240 14.09 3.75 -14.52
C ALA A 240 14.79 4.68 -13.51
N ARG A 241 14.05 5.65 -12.98
CA ARG A 241 14.58 6.61 -12.00
C ARG A 241 14.95 5.93 -10.70
N ARG A 242 16.13 6.30 -10.20
CA ARG A 242 16.64 5.83 -8.91
C ARG A 242 16.90 7.04 -8.01
N VAL A 243 16.75 6.83 -6.71
CA VAL A 243 17.13 7.82 -5.70
C VAL A 243 18.66 7.94 -5.71
N ALA A 244 19.15 9.15 -5.97
CA ALA A 244 20.58 9.50 -5.96
C ALA A 244 21.02 10.02 -4.59
N GLY A 245 20.10 10.61 -3.81
CA GLY A 245 20.36 11.12 -2.47
C GLY A 245 19.14 11.79 -1.87
N VAL A 246 19.20 12.02 -0.57
CA VAL A 246 18.20 12.79 0.19
C VAL A 246 18.92 13.92 0.89
N GLU A 247 18.37 15.13 0.79
CA GLU A 247 18.91 16.35 1.36
C GLU A 247 17.87 16.98 2.29
N ALA A 248 18.21 17.22 3.55
CA ALA A 248 17.37 17.99 4.44
C ALA A 248 17.47 19.48 4.09
N LEU A 249 16.34 20.08 3.74
CA LEU A 249 16.24 21.52 3.46
C LEU A 249 15.89 22.28 4.74
N ALA A 250 15.09 21.66 5.64
CA ALA A 250 14.78 22.19 6.96
C ALA A 250 14.32 21.05 7.89
N GLY A 251 14.53 21.22 9.18
CA GLY A 251 14.12 20.30 10.22
C GLY A 251 14.93 19.01 10.26
N GLU A 252 14.33 17.91 10.68
CA GLU A 252 15.01 16.66 11.05
C GLU A 252 15.46 15.79 9.85
N GLY A 253 15.01 16.08 8.63
CA GLY A 253 15.36 15.31 7.44
C GLY A 253 14.70 13.92 7.37
N SER A 254 13.72 13.65 8.23
CA SER A 254 12.96 12.41 8.31
C SER A 254 11.58 12.66 8.90
N TRP A 255 10.67 11.70 8.67
CA TRP A 255 9.35 11.68 9.28
C TRP A 255 9.31 10.67 10.43
N THR A 256 8.68 11.06 11.54
CA THR A 256 8.53 10.21 12.72
C THR A 256 7.08 9.76 12.86
N GLU A 257 6.87 8.46 13.01
CA GLU A 257 5.59 7.84 13.30
C GLU A 257 5.68 6.93 14.52
N LYS A 258 4.55 6.73 15.18
CA LYS A 258 4.41 5.76 16.28
C LYS A 258 3.48 4.63 15.85
N ILE A 259 3.95 3.38 15.92
CA ILE A 259 3.17 2.18 15.62
C ILE A 259 3.27 1.23 16.80
N GLY A 260 2.12 0.87 17.39
CA GLY A 260 2.12 0.15 18.67
C GLY A 260 2.89 0.91 19.74
N THR A 261 3.87 0.26 20.32
CA THR A 261 4.81 0.83 21.30
C THR A 261 6.02 1.50 20.65
N GLU A 262 6.31 1.20 19.38
CA GLU A 262 7.53 1.60 18.70
C GLU A 262 7.42 3.01 18.10
N THR A 263 8.52 3.74 18.15
CA THR A 263 8.70 5.01 17.44
C THR A 263 9.65 4.78 16.29
N MET A 264 9.17 5.03 15.08
CA MET A 264 9.93 4.82 13.85
C MET A 264 10.30 6.15 13.20
N ARG A 265 11.54 6.26 12.73
CA ARG A 265 12.02 7.33 11.86
C ARG A 265 12.19 6.83 10.44
N LEU A 266 11.57 7.54 9.51
CA LEU A 266 11.45 7.10 8.13
C LEU A 266 11.93 8.18 7.18
N SER A 267 12.86 7.86 6.31
CA SER A 267 13.26 8.76 5.23
C SER A 267 12.19 8.83 4.15
N ALA A 268 12.11 9.95 3.43
CA ALA A 268 11.07 10.19 2.43
C ALA A 268 10.95 9.10 1.35
N PRO A 269 12.05 8.50 0.82
CA PRO A 269 11.97 7.44 -0.17
C PRO A 269 11.55 6.09 0.40
N SER A 270 11.71 5.84 1.71
CA SER A 270 11.32 4.55 2.29
C SER A 270 9.82 4.36 2.28
N PHE A 271 9.40 3.13 2.04
CA PHE A 271 8.01 2.72 2.18
C PHE A 271 7.60 2.70 3.66
N PHE A 272 6.37 3.03 3.92
CA PHE A 272 5.67 2.78 5.18
C PHE A 272 4.17 2.69 4.90
N GLN A 273 3.47 1.87 5.64
CA GLN A 273 2.03 1.66 5.49
C GLN A 273 1.28 2.99 5.68
N VAL A 274 0.41 3.32 4.72
CA VAL A 274 -0.29 4.62 4.72
C VAL A 274 -1.42 4.73 5.75
N ASN A 275 -1.81 3.62 6.35
CA ASN A 275 -2.81 3.50 7.41
C ASN A 275 -2.16 2.86 8.64
N THR A 276 -1.61 3.68 9.51
CA THR A 276 -0.87 3.22 10.70
C THR A 276 -1.73 2.32 11.60
N ALA A 277 -3.02 2.61 11.76
CA ALA A 277 -3.91 1.81 12.60
C ALA A 277 -4.21 0.42 11.99
N ALA A 278 -4.25 0.31 10.66
CA ALA A 278 -4.42 -0.98 10.00
C ALA A 278 -3.10 -1.77 9.94
N ALA A 279 -1.95 -1.07 9.88
CA ALA A 279 -0.64 -1.70 10.00
C ALA A 279 -0.45 -2.37 11.38
N GLU A 280 -1.02 -1.81 12.45
CA GLU A 280 -1.06 -2.46 13.77
C GLU A 280 -1.85 -3.77 13.73
N ILE A 281 -2.98 -3.81 13.03
CA ILE A 281 -3.74 -5.05 12.83
C ILE A 281 -2.91 -6.10 12.08
N LEU A 282 -2.11 -5.69 11.09
CA LEU A 282 -1.20 -6.62 10.40
C LEU A 282 -0.15 -7.19 11.36
N ILE A 283 0.45 -6.33 12.20
CA ILE A 283 1.43 -6.75 13.21
C ILE A 283 0.79 -7.75 14.18
N ASP A 284 -0.39 -7.43 14.72
CA ASP A 284 -1.09 -8.31 15.66
C ASP A 284 -1.36 -9.68 15.03
N LEU A 285 -1.83 -9.73 13.78
CA LEU A 285 -2.08 -10.97 13.05
C LEU A 285 -0.81 -11.77 12.75
N VAL A 286 0.29 -11.10 12.42
CA VAL A 286 1.59 -11.75 12.21
C VAL A 286 2.10 -12.35 13.52
N MET A 287 2.05 -11.58 14.61
CA MET A 287 2.47 -12.06 15.94
C MET A 287 1.57 -13.17 16.47
N GLU A 288 0.26 -13.15 16.18
CA GLU A 288 -0.69 -14.23 16.50
C GLU A 288 -0.40 -15.50 15.67
N ALA A 289 -0.05 -15.34 14.39
CA ALA A 289 0.24 -16.49 13.51
C ALA A 289 1.55 -17.18 13.86
N LEU A 290 2.58 -16.43 14.22
CA LEU A 290 3.90 -16.98 14.54
C LEU A 290 4.03 -17.41 16.00
N ASP A 291 3.32 -16.72 16.93
CA ASP A 291 3.42 -16.86 18.39
C ASP A 291 4.86 -17.16 18.84
N PRO A 292 5.80 -16.22 18.58
CA PRO A 292 7.22 -16.50 18.73
C PRO A 292 7.61 -16.64 20.20
N GLU A 293 8.48 -17.62 20.50
CA GLU A 293 9.02 -17.90 21.82
C GLU A 293 10.33 -17.14 22.06
N PRO A 294 10.70 -16.85 23.34
CA PRO A 294 11.89 -16.06 23.67
C PRO A 294 13.23 -16.64 23.20
N GLU A 295 13.33 -17.95 23.05
CA GLU A 295 14.54 -18.66 22.63
C GLU A 295 14.60 -18.90 21.11
N GLU A 296 13.57 -18.52 20.35
CA GLU A 296 13.47 -18.75 18.92
C GLU A 296 14.24 -17.69 18.09
N PHE A 297 14.68 -18.13 16.92
CA PHE A 297 15.23 -17.29 15.86
C PHE A 297 14.13 -17.00 14.84
N ALA A 298 13.98 -15.71 14.52
CA ALA A 298 13.02 -15.26 13.52
C ALA A 298 13.73 -14.74 12.26
N CYS A 299 13.08 -14.90 11.12
CA CYS A 299 13.51 -14.28 9.87
C CYS A 299 12.41 -13.37 9.33
N ASP A 300 12.77 -12.10 8.98
CA ASP A 300 11.87 -11.11 8.36
C ASP A 300 12.36 -10.80 6.95
N LEU A 301 11.75 -11.40 5.93
CA LEU A 301 12.08 -11.17 4.53
C LEU A 301 11.22 -10.04 3.95
N TYR A 302 11.89 -9.13 3.23
CA TYR A 302 11.30 -7.88 2.72
C TYR A 302 10.92 -6.91 3.86
N CYS A 303 11.74 -6.85 4.88
CA CYS A 303 11.45 -6.21 6.18
C CYS A 303 11.22 -4.69 6.12
N GLY A 304 11.56 -4.02 5.02
CA GLY A 304 11.41 -2.57 4.88
C GLY A 304 12.19 -1.80 5.93
N ALA A 305 11.52 -0.92 6.66
CA ALA A 305 12.10 -0.14 7.76
C ALA A 305 11.86 -0.79 9.14
N GLY A 306 11.41 -2.06 9.18
CA GLY A 306 11.26 -2.86 10.39
C GLY A 306 9.85 -2.93 10.97
N THR A 307 8.81 -2.88 10.14
CA THR A 307 7.41 -2.94 10.61
C THR A 307 7.12 -4.22 11.41
N PHE A 308 7.61 -5.37 10.96
CA PHE A 308 7.48 -6.65 11.65
C PHE A 308 8.75 -7.01 12.44
N THR A 309 9.91 -6.57 11.98
CA THR A 309 11.21 -6.83 12.63
C THR A 309 11.23 -6.37 14.09
N LEU A 310 10.77 -5.13 14.37
CA LEU A 310 10.83 -4.59 15.74
C LEU A 310 9.96 -5.39 16.73
N PRO A 311 8.68 -5.71 16.42
CA PRO A 311 7.86 -6.58 17.25
C PRO A 311 8.45 -7.98 17.45
N LEU A 312 9.02 -8.59 16.41
CA LEU A 312 9.70 -9.90 16.51
C LEU A 312 10.89 -9.83 17.44
N ALA A 313 11.75 -8.82 17.30
CA ALA A 313 12.93 -8.64 18.14
C ALA A 313 12.61 -8.43 19.63
N ARG A 314 11.38 -8.01 19.96
CA ARG A 314 10.90 -7.94 21.36
C ARG A 314 10.54 -9.30 21.94
N ARG A 315 10.36 -10.32 21.09
CA ARG A 315 9.81 -11.63 21.46
C ARG A 315 10.81 -12.77 21.24
N CYS A 316 11.73 -12.64 20.28
CA CYS A 316 12.70 -13.66 19.91
C CYS A 316 14.08 -13.39 20.49
N ASP A 317 14.92 -14.41 20.57
CA ASP A 317 16.34 -14.29 20.91
C ASP A 317 17.10 -13.52 19.84
N TYR A 318 16.82 -13.82 18.56
CA TYR A 318 17.50 -13.22 17.43
C TYR A 318 16.60 -13.06 16.21
N VAL A 319 16.83 -12.01 15.40
CA VAL A 319 16.10 -11.77 14.16
C VAL A 319 17.04 -11.43 13.02
N SER A 320 17.00 -12.22 11.92
CA SER A 320 17.59 -11.84 10.64
C SER A 320 16.58 -11.07 9.80
N ALA A 321 16.94 -9.85 9.35
CA ALA A 321 16.01 -8.98 8.63
C ALA A 321 16.58 -8.55 7.27
N VAL A 322 15.97 -9.03 6.16
CA VAL A 322 16.48 -8.85 4.79
C VAL A 322 15.66 -7.82 4.02
N GLU A 323 16.33 -6.80 3.47
CA GLU A 323 15.72 -5.75 2.66
C GLU A 323 16.65 -5.29 1.53
N SER A 324 16.13 -5.25 0.31
CA SER A 324 16.91 -4.87 -0.88
C SER A 324 17.06 -3.35 -1.06
N TYR A 325 16.11 -2.55 -0.53
CA TYR A 325 16.10 -1.12 -0.73
C TYR A 325 16.99 -0.40 0.29
N GLY A 326 18.17 0.01 -0.10
CA GLY A 326 19.18 0.60 0.79
C GLY A 326 18.72 1.74 1.70
N PRO A 327 17.82 2.68 1.28
CA PRO A 327 17.24 3.66 2.21
C PRO A 327 16.43 3.01 3.35
N ALA A 328 15.67 1.95 3.07
CA ALA A 328 14.90 1.25 4.10
C ALA A 328 15.81 0.50 5.08
N VAL A 329 16.88 -0.15 4.60
CA VAL A 329 17.90 -0.77 5.47
C VAL A 329 18.53 0.25 6.43
N ARG A 330 18.83 1.46 5.95
CA ARG A 330 19.36 2.54 6.83
C ARG A 330 18.33 3.01 7.85
N ASP A 331 17.06 3.07 7.45
CA ASP A 331 15.98 3.43 8.37
C ASP A 331 15.75 2.31 9.39
N LEU A 332 15.83 1.03 8.99
CA LEU A 332 15.77 -0.12 9.91
C LEU A 332 16.86 -0.02 10.98
N ARG A 333 18.13 0.14 10.58
CA ARG A 333 19.25 0.30 11.55
C ARG A 333 19.00 1.43 12.54
N ARG A 334 18.55 2.59 12.05
CA ARG A 334 18.19 3.73 12.90
C ARG A 334 17.03 3.41 13.84
N ASN A 335 16.04 2.67 13.38
CA ASN A 335 14.89 2.30 14.20
C ASN A 335 15.26 1.27 15.28
N LEU A 336 16.18 0.36 14.99
CA LEU A 336 16.77 -0.55 15.98
C LEU A 336 17.51 0.22 17.07
N ASP A 337 18.34 1.21 16.69
CA ASP A 337 19.04 2.08 17.66
C ASP A 337 18.04 2.85 18.55
N ILE A 338 16.96 3.40 17.97
CA ILE A 338 15.91 4.14 18.70
C ILE A 338 15.16 3.20 19.66
N ALA A 339 14.90 1.96 19.23
CA ALA A 339 14.20 0.95 20.01
C ALA A 339 15.09 0.24 21.04
N HIS A 340 16.42 0.49 21.04
CA HIS A 340 17.43 -0.20 21.85
C HIS A 340 17.36 -1.73 21.66
N LEU A 341 17.32 -2.17 20.40
CA LEU A 341 17.32 -3.57 19.98
C LEU A 341 18.68 -3.91 19.37
N ASP A 342 19.41 -4.82 19.98
CA ASP A 342 20.74 -5.29 19.58
C ASP A 342 20.76 -6.75 19.11
N ASN A 343 19.59 -7.41 19.15
CA ASN A 343 19.37 -8.79 18.74
C ASN A 343 18.84 -8.93 17.29
N VAL A 344 19.13 -7.95 16.43
CA VAL A 344 18.68 -7.98 15.03
C VAL A 344 19.88 -7.80 14.10
N GLU A 345 19.99 -8.65 13.07
CA GLU A 345 20.92 -8.47 11.97
C GLU A 345 20.20 -7.90 10.73
N PRO A 346 20.40 -6.60 10.41
CA PRO A 346 19.85 -6.00 9.21
C PRO A 346 20.73 -6.31 7.97
N ILE A 347 20.24 -7.17 7.10
CA ILE A 347 20.90 -7.64 5.88
C ILE A 347 20.41 -6.84 4.68
N GLY A 348 21.33 -6.20 3.97
CA GLY A 348 21.01 -5.41 2.79
C GLY A 348 21.21 -6.19 1.50
N GLY A 349 20.11 -6.60 0.83
CA GLY A 349 20.19 -7.33 -0.43
C GLY A 349 18.88 -7.97 -0.85
N ASP A 350 18.93 -8.73 -1.92
CA ASP A 350 17.80 -9.49 -2.45
C ASP A 350 17.51 -10.72 -1.55
N ALA A 351 16.25 -10.95 -1.20
CA ALA A 351 15.86 -12.00 -0.26
C ALA A 351 16.21 -13.43 -0.68
N VAL A 352 16.46 -13.67 -1.97
CA VAL A 352 16.93 -14.97 -2.46
C VAL A 352 18.45 -15.08 -2.35
N ARG A 353 19.18 -14.02 -2.69
CA ARG A 353 20.65 -14.01 -2.72
C ARG A 353 21.27 -13.89 -1.34
N GLU A 354 20.63 -13.14 -0.49
CA GLU A 354 21.03 -12.84 0.88
C GLU A 354 20.09 -13.55 1.88
N PHE A 355 19.63 -14.75 1.51
CA PHE A 355 18.83 -15.55 2.43
C PHE A 355 19.70 -15.92 3.65
N PRO A 356 19.23 -15.71 4.89
CA PRO A 356 20.03 -15.97 6.09
C PRO A 356 20.55 -17.41 6.16
N GLU A 357 21.79 -17.56 6.61
CA GLU A 357 22.41 -18.88 6.82
C GLU A 357 21.89 -19.56 8.10
N GLU A 358 21.51 -18.75 9.10
CA GLU A 358 20.92 -19.22 10.34
C GLU A 358 19.51 -19.77 10.08
N ASP A 359 19.26 -20.93 10.61
CA ASP A 359 17.98 -21.61 10.47
C ASP A 359 16.94 -20.97 11.40
N ALA A 360 15.87 -20.46 10.81
CA ALA A 360 14.82 -19.76 11.56
C ALA A 360 13.73 -20.72 12.05
N ASP A 361 13.24 -20.51 13.28
CA ASP A 361 12.10 -21.22 13.86
C ASP A 361 10.78 -20.69 13.34
N VAL A 362 10.72 -19.36 13.05
CA VAL A 362 9.54 -18.67 12.51
C VAL A 362 9.95 -17.63 11.45
N LEU A 363 9.10 -17.46 10.43
CA LEU A 363 9.35 -16.52 9.35
C LEU A 363 8.17 -15.56 9.13
N VAL A 364 8.47 -14.29 8.82
CA VAL A 364 7.51 -13.38 8.19
C VAL A 364 8.01 -13.01 6.80
N VAL A 365 7.09 -12.92 5.85
CA VAL A 365 7.37 -12.46 4.48
C VAL A 365 6.33 -11.43 4.05
N ASP A 366 6.78 -10.24 3.61
CA ASP A 366 5.92 -9.16 3.07
C ASP A 366 6.43 -8.74 1.68
N PRO A 367 6.30 -9.63 0.66
CA PRO A 367 6.86 -9.39 -0.66
C PRO A 367 6.11 -8.28 -1.40
N PRO A 368 6.72 -7.70 -2.47
CA PRO A 368 6.04 -6.75 -3.33
C PRO A 368 4.86 -7.40 -4.07
N ARG A 369 4.04 -6.60 -4.77
CA ARG A 369 2.85 -7.05 -5.53
C ARG A 369 3.07 -8.24 -6.46
N ALA A 370 4.29 -8.46 -6.91
CA ALA A 370 4.65 -9.60 -7.76
C ALA A 370 4.58 -10.95 -7.00
N GLY A 371 4.51 -10.93 -5.68
CA GLY A 371 4.61 -12.09 -4.82
C GLY A 371 6.03 -12.62 -4.69
N LEU A 372 6.18 -13.84 -4.20
CA LEU A 372 7.45 -14.52 -4.05
C LEU A 372 7.97 -15.08 -5.38
N ALA A 373 9.29 -15.02 -5.56
CA ALA A 373 9.96 -15.80 -6.59
C ALA A 373 9.92 -17.30 -6.23
N PRO A 374 9.90 -18.22 -7.22
CA PRO A 374 9.92 -19.65 -6.93
C PRO A 374 11.07 -20.06 -6.02
N GLU A 375 12.25 -19.51 -6.27
CA GLU A 375 13.47 -19.78 -5.50
C GLU A 375 13.35 -19.35 -4.03
N ALA A 376 12.61 -18.26 -3.76
CA ALA A 376 12.34 -17.83 -2.39
C ALA A 376 11.46 -18.85 -1.64
N ILE A 377 10.47 -19.44 -2.32
CA ILE A 377 9.59 -20.46 -1.74
C ILE A 377 10.40 -21.73 -1.44
N GLU A 378 11.29 -22.15 -2.34
CA GLU A 378 12.19 -23.30 -2.15
C GLU A 378 13.12 -23.08 -0.95
N LEU A 379 13.71 -21.88 -0.81
CA LEU A 379 14.55 -21.53 0.34
C LEU A 379 13.76 -21.55 1.65
N ILE A 380 12.58 -20.96 1.70
CA ILE A 380 11.70 -20.98 2.87
C ILE A 380 11.31 -22.43 3.22
N ALA A 381 11.00 -23.25 2.22
CA ALA A 381 10.66 -24.67 2.43
C ALA A 381 11.84 -25.47 2.99
N SER A 382 13.08 -25.08 2.68
CA SER A 382 14.30 -25.76 3.15
C SER A 382 14.68 -25.43 4.61
N THR A 383 14.13 -24.37 5.21
CA THR A 383 14.37 -24.03 6.63
C THR A 383 13.72 -25.05 7.56
N SER A 384 14.03 -25.00 8.85
CA SER A 384 13.33 -25.76 9.89
C SER A 384 12.09 -25.04 10.43
N ALA A 385 11.77 -23.84 9.93
CA ALA A 385 10.68 -23.01 10.45
C ALA A 385 9.38 -23.80 10.62
N ARG A 386 8.77 -23.68 11.80
CA ARG A 386 7.49 -24.30 12.12
C ARG A 386 6.31 -23.56 11.50
N ASP A 387 6.40 -22.22 11.45
CA ASP A 387 5.35 -21.35 10.97
C ASP A 387 5.90 -20.20 10.09
N VAL A 388 5.11 -19.83 9.10
CA VAL A 388 5.37 -18.68 8.23
C VAL A 388 4.14 -17.76 8.23
N ALA A 389 4.34 -16.48 8.53
CA ALA A 389 3.35 -15.43 8.31
C ALA A 389 3.58 -14.77 6.95
N TYR A 390 2.67 -14.99 6.00
CA TYR A 390 2.74 -14.37 4.69
C TYR A 390 1.80 -13.17 4.62
N VAL A 391 2.34 -11.96 4.50
CA VAL A 391 1.59 -10.72 4.28
C VAL A 391 1.55 -10.42 2.79
N SER A 392 0.37 -10.14 2.23
CA SER A 392 0.23 -9.90 0.79
C SER A 392 -0.78 -8.81 0.48
N CYS A 393 -0.43 -7.92 -0.45
CA CYS A 393 -1.31 -6.87 -0.97
C CYS A 393 -2.03 -7.24 -2.27
N ASP A 394 -1.84 -8.47 -2.80
CA ASP A 394 -2.45 -8.91 -4.06
C ASP A 394 -2.98 -10.34 -3.94
N PRO A 395 -4.30 -10.56 -4.03
CA PRO A 395 -4.91 -11.87 -3.83
C PRO A 395 -4.57 -12.88 -4.95
N ALA A 396 -4.22 -12.41 -6.16
CA ALA A 396 -3.90 -13.30 -7.27
C ALA A 396 -2.51 -13.91 -7.13
N THR A 397 -1.50 -13.07 -6.79
CA THR A 397 -0.14 -13.55 -6.53
C THR A 397 -0.08 -14.36 -5.24
N LEU A 398 -0.81 -13.95 -4.20
CA LEU A 398 -0.96 -14.73 -2.98
C LEU A 398 -1.49 -16.14 -3.25
N ALA A 399 -2.61 -16.26 -3.96
CA ALA A 399 -3.22 -17.55 -4.28
C ALA A 399 -2.28 -18.46 -5.09
N ARG A 400 -1.50 -17.89 -6.04
CA ARG A 400 -0.46 -18.60 -6.79
C ARG A 400 0.65 -19.11 -5.85
N ASP A 401 1.13 -18.29 -4.95
CA ASP A 401 2.25 -18.63 -4.09
C ASP A 401 1.84 -19.66 -3.01
N LEU A 402 0.63 -19.53 -2.45
CA LEU A 402 0.08 -20.54 -1.55
C LEU A 402 -0.04 -21.91 -2.22
N ARG A 403 -0.44 -21.94 -3.53
CA ARG A 403 -0.47 -23.20 -4.28
C ARG A 403 0.92 -23.82 -4.39
N ARG A 404 1.96 -23.00 -4.64
CA ARG A 404 3.35 -23.47 -4.70
C ARG A 404 3.82 -24.05 -3.37
N PHE A 405 3.55 -23.39 -2.24
CA PHE A 405 3.88 -23.94 -0.91
C PHE A 405 3.23 -25.30 -0.66
N VAL A 406 1.97 -25.45 -1.07
CA VAL A 406 1.24 -26.72 -0.94
C VAL A 406 1.82 -27.78 -1.89
N ASP A 407 2.22 -27.42 -3.10
CA ASP A 407 2.81 -28.32 -4.08
C ASP A 407 4.20 -28.81 -3.65
N GLU A 408 5.02 -27.95 -2.98
CA GLU A 408 6.27 -28.33 -2.32
C GLU A 408 6.06 -29.34 -1.17
N GLY A 409 4.85 -29.34 -0.59
CA GLY A 409 4.45 -30.29 0.45
C GLY A 409 5.10 -30.06 1.81
N THR A 410 5.70 -28.90 2.06
CA THR A 410 6.34 -28.53 3.32
C THR A 410 5.45 -27.72 4.22
N PHE A 411 4.68 -26.79 3.66
CA PHE A 411 3.77 -25.90 4.38
C PHE A 411 2.34 -26.02 3.88
N ALA A 412 1.38 -25.86 4.81
CA ALA A 412 -0.03 -25.76 4.49
C ALA A 412 -0.63 -24.48 5.09
N PRO A 413 -1.52 -23.77 4.37
CA PRO A 413 -2.21 -22.60 4.91
C PRO A 413 -3.27 -23.03 5.93
N VAL A 414 -3.18 -22.49 7.15
CA VAL A 414 -4.12 -22.71 8.26
C VAL A 414 -5.19 -21.63 8.31
N SER A 415 -4.78 -20.38 8.08
CA SER A 415 -5.70 -19.25 8.05
C SER A 415 -5.26 -18.19 7.04
N ALA A 416 -6.23 -17.47 6.47
CA ALA A 416 -6.04 -16.31 5.63
C ALA A 416 -6.98 -15.21 6.11
N THR A 417 -6.42 -14.16 6.73
CA THR A 417 -7.20 -13.07 7.31
C THR A 417 -7.02 -11.79 6.46
N PRO A 418 -8.04 -11.40 5.68
CA PRO A 418 -7.98 -10.14 4.95
C PRO A 418 -8.10 -8.94 5.90
N VAL A 419 -7.40 -7.86 5.58
CA VAL A 419 -7.36 -6.60 6.34
C VAL A 419 -7.65 -5.44 5.39
N ASP A 420 -8.66 -4.63 5.69
CA ASP A 420 -8.95 -3.43 4.94
C ASP A 420 -8.00 -2.28 5.32
N LEU A 421 -6.80 -2.28 4.76
CA LEU A 421 -5.83 -1.22 4.94
C LEU A 421 -6.19 0.03 4.11
N PHE A 422 -6.94 -0.15 3.03
CA PHE A 422 -7.25 0.88 2.04
C PHE A 422 -8.77 1.06 1.81
N PRO A 423 -9.55 1.53 2.80
CA PRO A 423 -10.94 1.90 2.58
C PRO A 423 -11.14 2.79 1.33
N GLN A 424 -12.27 2.68 0.67
CA GLN A 424 -12.64 3.39 -0.56
C GLN A 424 -11.91 2.92 -1.82
N THR A 425 -11.14 1.82 -1.73
CA THR A 425 -10.45 1.20 -2.85
C THR A 425 -10.66 -0.31 -2.86
N PHE A 426 -10.31 -0.97 -3.96
CA PHE A 426 -10.34 -2.43 -4.08
C PHE A 426 -9.17 -3.16 -3.41
N HIS A 427 -8.12 -2.43 -3.02
CA HIS A 427 -6.95 -3.02 -2.39
C HIS A 427 -7.28 -3.61 -1.02
N CYS A 428 -6.71 -4.78 -0.74
CA CYS A 428 -6.81 -5.48 0.52
C CYS A 428 -5.46 -6.10 0.84
N GLU A 429 -5.04 -6.01 2.09
CA GLU A 429 -3.93 -6.81 2.59
C GLU A 429 -4.49 -8.13 3.14
N THR A 430 -3.68 -9.18 3.11
CA THR A 430 -4.06 -10.48 3.67
C THR A 430 -2.88 -11.05 4.44
N VAL A 431 -3.09 -11.44 5.69
CA VAL A 431 -2.12 -12.21 6.47
C VAL A 431 -2.51 -13.68 6.41
N VAL A 432 -1.61 -14.52 5.91
CA VAL A 432 -1.79 -15.96 5.88
C VAL A 432 -0.84 -16.61 6.86
N HIS A 433 -1.37 -17.46 7.72
CA HIS A 433 -0.60 -18.36 8.54
C HIS A 433 -0.38 -19.67 7.79
N LEU A 434 0.86 -20.00 7.54
CA LEU A 434 1.31 -21.28 6.99
C LEU A 434 2.01 -22.05 8.10
N THR A 435 1.65 -23.30 8.29
CA THR A 435 2.31 -24.18 9.26
C THR A 435 3.01 -25.35 8.56
N ARG A 436 4.10 -25.81 9.13
CA ARG A 436 4.86 -26.95 8.61
C ARG A 436 4.05 -28.23 8.79
N VAL A 437 3.99 -29.02 7.73
CA VAL A 437 3.25 -30.32 7.73
C VAL A 437 4.18 -31.54 7.70
N LYS A 438 5.49 -31.32 7.50
CA LYS A 438 6.51 -32.38 7.53
C LYS A 438 7.85 -31.79 7.98
#